data_13b618715b342f297cb9e3de01d4b247
#
_entry.id   13b618715b342f297cb9e3de01d4b247
#
_cell.length_a   1.000
_cell.length_b   1.000
_cell.length_c   1.000
_cell.angle_alpha   90.00
_cell.angle_beta   90.00
_cell.angle_gamma   90.00
#
_symmetry.space_group_name_H-M   'P 1'
#
loop_
_entity.id
_entity.type
_entity.pdbx_description
1 polymer ?
#
loop_
_entity_poly.entity_id
_entity_poly.type
_entity_poly.pdbx_seq_one_letter_code
_entity_poly.pdbx_strand_id
1 'polypeptide(L)'
;MECSFYDMSLTRIGTISTWVSMVWEDRYNTEGKFQIELQYQKDLFDLIQPDVYCGLTGHNTLMLIKSVQVKDGKIVANGFSACTRILNDRVSTLVISNQNAEAALLSLISAMPAWPRVYAGEAQGLTDIYTPQISDGALLKYVLAISAETDMGFRMRHDPEAKKLLFECYKPALDLNARYSTKYGNMGDITYSRSDVNFKNVALVAGAGEGANRVETYAGATDTTAEHRREMYVDARQEQPDEGETPEEYVARLQRVGMEKLTEQMRIENIGFSLDDTRRKVGDLVLCKIPELGVDAQVRITGITEKSQNNKSIRTASLGTPIIARRY
;
A
#
# COMPACT_ATOMS: atom_id res chain seq x y z
N MET A 1 -3.61 26.17 -2.33
CA MET A 1 -3.97 24.74 -2.42
C MET A 1 -5.47 24.66 -2.54
N GLU A 2 -5.99 23.80 -3.42
CA GLU A 2 -7.42 23.66 -3.66
C GLU A 2 -7.82 22.19 -3.64
N CYS A 3 -9.00 21.90 -3.09
CA CYS A 3 -9.67 20.60 -3.20
C CYS A 3 -10.80 20.72 -4.22
N SER A 4 -10.76 19.89 -5.25
CA SER A 4 -11.82 19.75 -6.24
C SER A 4 -12.61 18.47 -5.99
N PHE A 5 -13.93 18.56 -6.08
CA PHE A 5 -14.85 17.44 -5.88
C PHE A 5 -15.45 17.03 -7.21
N TYR A 6 -15.59 15.73 -7.41
CA TYR A 6 -16.10 15.15 -8.63
C TYR A 6 -17.15 14.08 -8.31
N ASP A 7 -18.18 14.02 -9.13
CA ASP A 7 -19.14 12.92 -9.08
C ASP A 7 -18.57 11.62 -9.65
N MET A 8 -19.35 10.54 -9.62
CA MET A 8 -18.95 9.24 -10.15
C MET A 8 -18.69 9.24 -11.66
N SER A 9 -19.13 10.26 -12.40
CA SER A 9 -18.83 10.46 -13.82
C SER A 9 -17.53 11.25 -14.06
N LEU A 10 -16.83 11.62 -12.97
CA LEU A 10 -15.66 12.51 -12.95
C LEU A 10 -15.97 13.92 -13.50
N THR A 11 -17.21 14.35 -13.40
CA THR A 11 -17.56 15.74 -13.61
C THR A 11 -17.30 16.52 -12.33
N ARG A 12 -16.57 17.64 -12.45
CA ARG A 12 -16.30 18.49 -11.29
C ARG A 12 -17.58 19.19 -10.83
N ILE A 13 -17.96 18.96 -9.58
CA ILE A 13 -19.17 19.46 -8.95
C ILE A 13 -18.91 20.62 -7.99
N GLY A 14 -17.65 20.84 -7.58
CA GLY A 14 -17.27 21.95 -6.72
C GLY A 14 -15.78 22.01 -6.46
N THR A 15 -15.36 23.15 -5.89
CA THR A 15 -13.96 23.37 -5.46
C THR A 15 -13.97 24.20 -4.18
N ILE A 16 -13.09 23.89 -3.25
CA ILE A 16 -12.88 24.64 -2.02
C ILE A 16 -11.38 24.94 -1.85
N SER A 17 -11.07 26.10 -1.30
CA SER A 17 -9.70 26.56 -1.04
C SER A 17 -9.44 26.86 0.43
N THR A 18 -10.47 26.77 1.29
CA THR A 18 -10.36 27.04 2.71
C THR A 18 -10.96 25.90 3.54
N TRP A 19 -10.29 25.52 4.61
CA TRP A 19 -10.70 24.48 5.55
C TRP A 19 -10.15 24.78 6.96
N VAL A 20 -10.70 24.12 7.95
CA VAL A 20 -10.18 24.15 9.34
C VAL A 20 -8.93 23.30 9.43
N SER A 21 -9.02 22.07 8.96
CA SER A 21 -7.89 21.16 8.85
C SER A 21 -8.07 20.20 7.69
N MET A 22 -6.96 19.76 7.12
CA MET A 22 -6.91 18.74 6.08
C MET A 22 -5.70 17.84 6.29
N VAL A 23 -5.91 16.56 6.07
CA VAL A 23 -4.87 15.52 6.01
C VAL A 23 -5.05 14.76 4.71
N TRP A 24 -4.00 14.72 3.90
CA TRP A 24 -3.89 13.90 2.70
C TRP A 24 -2.70 12.97 2.84
N GLU A 25 -2.91 11.68 2.76
CA GLU A 25 -1.86 10.69 2.93
C GLU A 25 -1.84 9.73 1.75
N ASP A 26 -0.81 9.86 0.92
CA ASP A 26 -0.49 8.89 -0.11
C ASP A 26 0.42 7.80 0.45
N ARG A 27 0.16 6.54 0.12
CA ARG A 27 0.95 5.38 0.56
C ARG A 27 1.36 4.48 -0.60
N TYR A 28 2.54 3.88 -0.47
CA TYR A 28 3.04 2.90 -1.42
C TYR A 28 2.40 1.54 -1.16
N ASN A 29 1.74 0.98 -2.19
CA ASN A 29 1.14 -0.36 -2.17
C ASN A 29 0.27 -0.65 -0.94
N THR A 30 -0.41 0.37 -0.42
CA THR A 30 -1.39 0.22 0.66
C THR A 30 -2.38 1.37 0.61
N GLU A 31 -3.39 1.34 1.47
CA GLU A 31 -4.47 2.32 1.47
C GLU A 31 -4.00 3.69 1.96
N GLY A 32 -4.07 4.71 1.10
CA GLY A 32 -3.95 6.12 1.47
C GLY A 32 -5.21 6.63 2.16
N LYS A 33 -5.10 7.73 2.91
CA LYS A 33 -6.19 8.28 3.71
C LYS A 33 -6.38 9.78 3.45
N PHE A 34 -7.61 10.20 3.60
CA PHE A 34 -8.01 11.60 3.48
C PHE A 34 -8.95 11.98 4.61
N GLN A 35 -8.73 13.15 5.17
CA GLN A 35 -9.66 13.79 6.10
C GLN A 35 -9.70 15.29 5.84
N ILE A 36 -10.90 15.87 5.80
CA ILE A 36 -11.08 17.31 5.74
C ILE A 36 -12.11 17.74 6.78
N GLU A 37 -11.81 18.85 7.46
CA GLU A 37 -12.68 19.49 8.43
C GLU A 37 -13.00 20.89 7.95
N LEU A 38 -14.29 21.21 7.84
CA LEU A 38 -14.81 22.48 7.34
C LEU A 38 -15.78 23.09 8.34
N GLN A 39 -15.93 24.41 8.34
CA GLN A 39 -17.07 25.05 9.01
C GLN A 39 -18.36 24.60 8.31
N TYR A 40 -19.39 24.31 9.10
CA TYR A 40 -20.66 23.87 8.56
C TYR A 40 -21.29 24.98 7.68
N GLN A 41 -21.57 24.61 6.46
CA GLN A 41 -22.43 25.34 5.51
C GLN A 41 -23.26 24.30 4.77
N LYS A 42 -24.54 24.59 4.56
CA LYS A 42 -25.45 23.62 3.92
C LYS A 42 -24.95 23.19 2.54
N ASP A 43 -24.52 24.15 1.73
CA ASP A 43 -24.04 23.87 0.37
C ASP A 43 -22.77 23.00 0.36
N LEU A 44 -21.87 23.19 1.34
CA LEU A 44 -20.70 22.33 1.50
C LEU A 44 -21.08 20.93 1.99
N PHE A 45 -22.05 20.82 2.87
CA PHE A 45 -22.55 19.53 3.31
C PHE A 45 -23.23 18.78 2.17
N ASP A 46 -24.01 19.46 1.35
CA ASP A 46 -24.67 18.85 0.18
C ASP A 46 -23.66 18.46 -0.91
N LEU A 47 -22.53 19.19 -1.02
CA LEU A 47 -21.44 18.89 -1.95
C LEU A 47 -20.61 17.67 -1.53
N ILE A 48 -20.32 17.55 -0.23
CA ILE A 48 -19.37 16.57 0.31
C ILE A 48 -20.17 15.38 0.85
N GLN A 49 -20.36 14.38 0.01
CA GLN A 49 -21.15 13.18 0.34
C GLN A 49 -20.32 11.90 0.11
N PRO A 50 -20.71 10.76 0.69
CA PRO A 50 -20.13 9.47 0.33
C PRO A 50 -20.18 9.24 -1.18
N ASP A 51 -19.15 8.56 -1.70
CA ASP A 51 -18.94 8.26 -3.12
C ASP A 51 -18.65 9.50 -4.02
N VAL A 52 -18.37 10.65 -3.43
CA VAL A 52 -17.78 11.80 -4.13
C VAL A 52 -16.27 11.64 -4.12
N TYR A 53 -15.63 11.86 -5.28
CA TYR A 53 -14.18 11.93 -5.37
C TYR A 53 -13.66 13.30 -4.94
N CYS A 54 -12.51 13.30 -4.29
CA CYS A 54 -11.77 14.49 -3.92
C CYS A 54 -10.38 14.46 -4.54
N GLY A 55 -9.99 15.54 -5.21
CA GLY A 55 -8.66 15.76 -5.78
C GLY A 55 -8.00 16.99 -5.16
N LEU A 56 -6.72 16.88 -4.82
CA LEU A 56 -5.93 17.95 -4.25
C LEU A 56 -4.97 18.53 -5.30
N THR A 57 -4.84 19.85 -5.37
CA THR A 57 -3.89 20.51 -6.27
C THR A 57 -2.47 19.97 -6.07
N GLY A 58 -1.83 19.57 -7.16
CA GLY A 58 -0.47 18.97 -7.14
C GLY A 58 -0.48 17.44 -7.09
N HIS A 59 -1.63 16.81 -6.86
CA HIS A 59 -1.81 15.36 -6.93
C HIS A 59 -2.53 14.97 -8.22
N ASN A 60 -2.14 13.83 -8.78
CA ASN A 60 -2.78 13.24 -9.96
C ASN A 60 -3.61 11.99 -9.61
N THR A 61 -3.83 11.74 -8.32
CA THR A 61 -4.68 10.69 -7.77
C THR A 61 -5.90 11.31 -7.11
N LEU A 62 -6.94 10.52 -6.92
CA LEU A 62 -8.13 10.95 -6.19
C LEU A 62 -8.31 10.14 -4.91
N MET A 63 -8.92 10.77 -3.91
CA MET A 63 -9.51 10.10 -2.76
C MET A 63 -11.00 9.92 -2.99
N LEU A 64 -11.58 8.85 -2.46
CA LEU A 64 -13.01 8.58 -2.45
C LEU A 64 -13.56 8.79 -1.05
N ILE A 65 -14.50 9.72 -0.88
CA ILE A 65 -15.14 10.01 0.40
C ILE A 65 -16.03 8.83 0.78
N LYS A 66 -15.90 8.34 2.01
CA LYS A 66 -16.68 7.19 2.52
C LYS A 66 -17.49 7.51 3.77
N SER A 67 -17.15 8.57 4.49
CA SER A 67 -17.97 9.02 5.62
C SER A 67 -17.98 10.53 5.74
N VAL A 68 -19.13 11.07 6.12
CA VAL A 68 -19.33 12.48 6.39
C VAL A 68 -20.10 12.60 7.71
N GLN A 69 -19.63 13.45 8.59
CA GLN A 69 -20.28 13.73 9.88
C GLN A 69 -20.38 15.23 10.09
N VAL A 70 -21.45 15.63 10.75
CA VAL A 70 -21.59 17.01 11.28
C VAL A 70 -21.50 16.93 12.80
N LYS A 71 -20.49 17.60 13.35
CA LYS A 71 -20.26 17.65 14.80
C LYS A 71 -19.75 19.04 15.19
N ASP A 72 -20.29 19.62 16.27
CA ASP A 72 -19.87 20.90 16.84
C ASP A 72 -19.78 22.02 15.80
N GLY A 73 -20.76 22.11 14.90
CA GLY A 73 -20.82 23.12 13.85
C GLY A 73 -19.80 22.95 12.72
N LYS A 74 -19.22 21.77 12.58
CA LYS A 74 -18.24 21.43 11.56
C LYS A 74 -18.66 20.19 10.77
N ILE A 75 -18.27 20.16 9.49
CA ILE A 75 -18.33 18.98 8.63
C ILE A 75 -16.97 18.30 8.72
N VAL A 76 -16.97 17.00 9.03
CA VAL A 76 -15.78 16.15 8.97
C VAL A 76 -16.03 15.05 7.93
N ALA A 77 -15.28 15.10 6.84
CA ALA A 77 -15.33 14.07 5.80
C ALA A 77 -14.05 13.24 5.82
N ASN A 78 -14.21 11.92 5.73
CA ASN A 78 -13.11 10.97 5.65
C ASN A 78 -13.22 10.15 4.36
N GLY A 79 -12.09 9.84 3.78
CA GLY A 79 -11.99 9.06 2.56
C GLY A 79 -10.68 8.27 2.50
N PHE A 80 -10.55 7.53 1.42
CA PHE A 80 -9.42 6.66 1.18
C PHE A 80 -8.98 6.80 -0.28
N SER A 81 -7.77 6.34 -0.60
CA SER A 81 -7.33 6.26 -1.99
C SER A 81 -8.39 5.60 -2.87
N ALA A 82 -8.81 6.29 -3.92
CA ALA A 82 -9.79 5.77 -4.86
C ALA A 82 -9.31 4.46 -5.50
N CYS A 83 -8.00 4.34 -5.77
CA CYS A 83 -7.41 3.13 -6.33
C CYS A 83 -7.66 1.91 -5.45
N THR A 84 -7.20 1.94 -4.21
CA THR A 84 -7.33 0.80 -3.30
C THR A 84 -8.79 0.50 -2.96
N ARG A 85 -9.61 1.55 -2.86
CA ARG A 85 -11.03 1.37 -2.54
C ARG A 85 -11.80 0.71 -3.67
N ILE A 86 -11.63 1.16 -4.89
CA ILE A 86 -12.27 0.58 -6.08
C ILE A 86 -11.84 -0.89 -6.26
N LEU A 87 -10.55 -1.17 -6.10
CA LEU A 87 -10.03 -2.53 -6.21
C LEU A 87 -10.56 -3.46 -5.11
N ASN A 88 -10.75 -2.94 -3.90
CA ASN A 88 -11.33 -3.72 -2.80
C ASN A 88 -12.82 -4.03 -3.00
N ASP A 89 -13.54 -3.16 -3.68
CA ASP A 89 -14.96 -3.28 -3.96
C ASP A 89 -15.26 -4.10 -5.25
N ARG A 90 -14.25 -4.80 -5.79
CA ARG A 90 -14.35 -5.69 -6.95
C ARG A 90 -13.69 -7.03 -6.67
N VAL A 91 -14.24 -8.08 -7.24
CA VAL A 91 -13.73 -9.45 -7.10
C VAL A 91 -13.35 -10.02 -8.46
N SER A 92 -12.42 -10.95 -8.46
CA SER A 92 -12.02 -11.73 -9.63
C SER A 92 -11.94 -13.21 -9.26
N THR A 93 -12.21 -14.05 -10.25
CA THR A 93 -11.99 -15.50 -10.20
C THR A 93 -10.91 -15.93 -11.21
N LEU A 94 -10.19 -14.98 -11.80
CA LEU A 94 -9.10 -15.26 -12.71
C LEU A 94 -7.94 -15.94 -11.96
N VAL A 95 -7.40 -16.98 -12.55
CA VAL A 95 -6.18 -17.62 -12.07
C VAL A 95 -4.99 -16.90 -12.69
N ILE A 96 -4.13 -16.34 -11.88
CA ILE A 96 -2.89 -15.66 -12.28
C ILE A 96 -1.72 -16.48 -11.74
N SER A 97 -0.85 -16.96 -12.64
CA SER A 97 0.35 -17.69 -12.28
C SER A 97 1.35 -17.66 -13.44
N ASN A 98 2.63 -17.60 -13.13
CA ASN A 98 3.75 -17.71 -14.06
C ASN A 98 3.58 -16.88 -15.35
N GLN A 99 3.24 -15.62 -15.22
CA GLN A 99 3.01 -14.70 -16.35
C GLN A 99 3.56 -13.31 -16.08
N ASN A 100 3.65 -12.50 -17.13
CA ASN A 100 4.07 -11.10 -16.98
C ASN A 100 3.14 -10.35 -16.02
N ALA A 101 3.71 -9.77 -14.99
CA ALA A 101 2.99 -9.14 -13.88
C ALA A 101 2.21 -7.89 -14.30
N GLU A 102 2.80 -7.04 -15.15
CA GLU A 102 2.11 -5.85 -15.67
C GLU A 102 0.91 -6.26 -16.53
N ALA A 103 1.11 -7.18 -17.44
CA ALA A 103 0.02 -7.68 -18.29
C ALA A 103 -1.10 -8.32 -17.46
N ALA A 104 -0.75 -9.08 -16.41
CA ALA A 104 -1.70 -9.66 -15.48
C ALA A 104 -2.54 -8.58 -14.79
N LEU A 105 -1.88 -7.55 -14.22
CA LEU A 105 -2.57 -6.45 -13.53
C LEU A 105 -3.50 -5.67 -14.48
N LEU A 106 -3.02 -5.31 -15.66
CA LEU A 106 -3.83 -4.60 -16.65
C LEU A 106 -5.02 -5.45 -17.15
N SER A 107 -4.83 -6.76 -17.30
CA SER A 107 -5.90 -7.68 -17.68
C SER A 107 -6.98 -7.81 -16.61
N LEU A 108 -6.60 -7.86 -15.32
CA LEU A 108 -7.52 -7.86 -14.19
C LEU A 108 -8.42 -6.62 -14.20
N ILE A 109 -7.85 -5.44 -14.44
CA ILE A 109 -8.62 -4.19 -14.52
C ILE A 109 -9.55 -4.18 -15.73
N SER A 110 -9.09 -4.68 -16.87
CA SER A 110 -9.89 -4.76 -18.10
C SER A 110 -11.06 -5.75 -17.99
N ALA A 111 -10.86 -6.82 -17.23
CA ALA A 111 -11.85 -7.89 -17.04
C ALA A 111 -12.81 -7.64 -15.86
N MET A 112 -12.51 -6.71 -14.98
CA MET A 112 -13.37 -6.45 -13.82
C MET A 112 -14.75 -5.91 -14.25
N PRO A 113 -15.81 -6.18 -13.47
CA PRO A 113 -17.09 -5.50 -13.65
C PRO A 113 -16.92 -3.99 -13.66
N ALA A 114 -17.52 -3.32 -14.63
CA ALA A 114 -17.29 -1.90 -14.87
C ALA A 114 -17.46 -1.05 -13.60
N TRP A 115 -16.45 -0.22 -13.35
CA TRP A 115 -16.58 0.93 -12.45
C TRP A 115 -16.61 2.19 -13.29
N PRO A 116 -17.48 3.16 -13.01
CA PRO A 116 -17.60 4.34 -13.84
C PRO A 116 -16.25 5.02 -14.08
N ARG A 117 -15.89 5.22 -15.35
CA ARG A 117 -14.69 5.94 -15.79
C ARG A 117 -13.34 5.34 -15.40
N VAL A 118 -13.28 4.09 -14.90
CA VAL A 118 -12.03 3.36 -14.62
C VAL A 118 -11.63 2.52 -15.82
N TYR A 119 -10.35 2.61 -16.20
CA TYR A 119 -9.77 1.89 -17.33
C TYR A 119 -8.35 1.41 -16.97
N ALA A 120 -7.90 0.35 -17.62
CA ALA A 120 -6.49 0.01 -17.65
C ALA A 120 -5.71 1.10 -18.40
N GLY A 121 -4.57 1.50 -17.85
CA GLY A 121 -3.63 2.39 -18.51
C GLY A 121 -2.81 1.70 -19.59
N GLU A 122 -1.90 2.45 -20.20
CA GLU A 122 -0.96 1.91 -21.17
C GLU A 122 0.14 1.09 -20.46
N ALA A 123 0.53 -0.04 -21.07
CA ALA A 123 1.64 -0.84 -20.58
C ALA A 123 2.96 -0.05 -20.66
N GLN A 124 3.75 -0.12 -19.61
CA GLN A 124 5.06 0.53 -19.51
C GLN A 124 6.20 -0.38 -20.01
N GLY A 125 5.87 -1.62 -20.38
CA GLY A 125 6.83 -2.62 -20.83
C GLY A 125 7.64 -3.24 -19.70
N LEU A 126 7.06 -3.35 -18.52
CA LEU A 126 7.70 -4.01 -17.38
C LEU A 126 7.80 -5.52 -17.63
N THR A 127 8.97 -6.10 -17.33
CA THR A 127 9.30 -7.49 -17.70
C THR A 127 9.22 -8.48 -16.57
N ASP A 128 8.83 -8.04 -15.38
CA ASP A 128 8.74 -8.90 -14.20
C ASP A 128 7.69 -9.99 -14.37
N ILE A 129 8.03 -11.20 -13.91
CA ILE A 129 7.14 -12.36 -13.94
C ILE A 129 6.60 -12.61 -12.53
N TYR A 130 5.30 -12.74 -12.43
CA TYR A 130 4.64 -13.23 -11.22
C TYR A 130 4.57 -14.75 -11.28
N THR A 131 5.32 -15.42 -10.40
CA THR A 131 5.47 -16.88 -10.42
C THR A 131 4.42 -17.61 -9.57
N PRO A 132 4.06 -17.14 -8.35
CA PRO A 132 3.07 -17.81 -7.51
C PRO A 132 1.69 -17.86 -8.18
N GLN A 133 0.84 -18.75 -7.71
CA GLN A 133 -0.55 -18.79 -8.13
C GLN A 133 -1.42 -17.96 -7.19
N ILE A 134 -2.32 -17.17 -7.76
CA ILE A 134 -3.38 -16.49 -7.04
C ILE A 134 -4.70 -16.64 -7.79
N SER A 135 -5.77 -16.93 -7.06
CA SER A 135 -7.15 -17.06 -7.56
C SER A 135 -8.13 -16.57 -6.49
N ASP A 136 -9.33 -16.25 -6.93
CA ASP A 136 -10.51 -15.97 -6.09
C ASP A 136 -10.32 -14.94 -4.97
N GLY A 137 -10.93 -13.80 -5.13
CA GLY A 137 -10.93 -12.77 -4.11
C GLY A 137 -11.06 -11.34 -4.62
N ALA A 138 -10.91 -10.39 -3.70
CA ALA A 138 -10.91 -8.98 -4.04
C ALA A 138 -9.74 -8.65 -4.98
N LEU A 139 -9.97 -7.79 -5.98
CA LEU A 139 -8.92 -7.36 -6.90
C LEU A 139 -7.71 -6.75 -6.18
N LEU A 140 -7.96 -6.05 -5.07
CA LEU A 140 -6.87 -5.51 -4.26
C LEU A 140 -5.92 -6.61 -3.76
N LYS A 141 -6.42 -7.80 -3.40
CA LYS A 141 -5.59 -8.95 -3.00
C LYS A 141 -4.62 -9.35 -4.13
N TYR A 142 -5.11 -9.44 -5.36
CA TYR A 142 -4.26 -9.74 -6.53
C TYR A 142 -3.20 -8.68 -6.75
N VAL A 143 -3.62 -7.42 -6.76
CA VAL A 143 -2.71 -6.29 -7.01
C VAL A 143 -1.61 -6.23 -5.95
N LEU A 144 -1.96 -6.41 -4.68
CA LEU A 144 -0.99 -6.39 -3.58
C LEU A 144 -0.02 -7.58 -3.65
N ALA A 145 -0.51 -8.80 -3.95
CA ALA A 145 0.33 -9.98 -4.05
C ALA A 145 1.32 -9.87 -5.21
N ILE A 146 0.85 -9.47 -6.39
CA ILE A 146 1.70 -9.30 -7.58
C ILE A 146 2.72 -8.17 -7.34
N SER A 147 2.28 -7.04 -6.76
CA SER A 147 3.16 -5.91 -6.46
C SER A 147 4.24 -6.24 -5.43
N ALA A 148 3.90 -7.03 -4.41
CA ALA A 148 4.85 -7.46 -3.37
C ALA A 148 5.94 -8.38 -3.94
N GLU A 149 5.56 -9.34 -4.79
CA GLU A 149 6.49 -10.28 -5.41
C GLU A 149 7.43 -9.60 -6.41
N THR A 150 6.90 -8.67 -7.19
CA THR A 150 7.64 -8.04 -8.29
C THR A 150 8.22 -6.67 -7.97
N ASP A 151 7.99 -6.16 -6.76
CA ASP A 151 8.37 -4.80 -6.36
C ASP A 151 7.87 -3.71 -7.33
N MET A 152 6.68 -3.92 -7.89
CA MET A 152 5.98 -2.92 -8.70
C MET A 152 5.07 -2.05 -7.83
N GLY A 153 5.05 -0.75 -8.13
CA GLY A 153 4.04 0.15 -7.63
C GLY A 153 2.82 0.18 -8.54
N PHE A 154 1.69 0.54 -7.98
CA PHE A 154 0.47 0.81 -8.73
C PHE A 154 -0.20 2.09 -8.26
N ARG A 155 -0.96 2.69 -9.14
CA ARG A 155 -1.77 3.87 -8.85
C ARG A 155 -2.94 3.97 -9.81
N MET A 156 -3.91 4.82 -9.48
CA MET A 156 -4.99 5.21 -10.36
C MET A 156 -4.86 6.69 -10.65
N ARG A 157 -4.36 7.02 -11.85
CA ARG A 157 -4.14 8.40 -12.27
C ARG A 157 -5.45 9.02 -12.78
N HIS A 158 -5.77 10.19 -12.28
CA HIS A 158 -6.88 10.99 -12.76
C HIS A 158 -6.48 11.79 -13.99
N ASP A 159 -7.24 11.63 -15.04
CA ASP A 159 -7.20 12.44 -16.26
C ASP A 159 -8.45 13.34 -16.30
N PRO A 160 -8.34 14.61 -15.91
CA PRO A 160 -9.50 15.50 -15.82
C PRO A 160 -10.05 15.90 -17.17
N GLU A 161 -9.25 15.92 -18.24
CA GLU A 161 -9.68 16.27 -19.59
C GLU A 161 -10.50 15.14 -20.22
N ALA A 162 -9.97 13.92 -20.15
CA ALA A 162 -10.65 12.72 -20.64
C ALA A 162 -11.74 12.23 -19.68
N LYS A 163 -11.82 12.77 -18.46
CA LYS A 163 -12.68 12.32 -17.37
C LYS A 163 -12.52 10.80 -17.13
N LYS A 164 -11.27 10.38 -16.85
CA LYS A 164 -10.91 8.97 -16.66
C LYS A 164 -10.05 8.79 -15.42
N LEU A 165 -10.16 7.62 -14.83
CA LEU A 165 -9.22 7.05 -13.88
C LEU A 165 -8.46 5.92 -14.58
N LEU A 166 -7.17 6.08 -14.75
CA LEU A 166 -6.29 5.14 -15.45
C LEU A 166 -5.45 4.38 -14.43
N PHE A 167 -5.65 3.07 -14.35
CA PHE A 167 -4.81 2.21 -13.53
C PHE A 167 -3.47 2.01 -14.21
N GLU A 168 -2.40 2.37 -13.53
CA GLU A 168 -1.03 2.32 -14.04
C GLU A 168 -0.14 1.52 -13.09
N CYS A 169 0.73 0.69 -13.67
CA CYS A 169 1.85 0.05 -12.99
C CYS A 169 3.12 0.88 -13.21
N TYR A 170 4.05 0.84 -12.25
CA TYR A 170 5.34 1.50 -12.39
C TYR A 170 6.41 0.80 -11.56
N LYS A 171 7.67 0.95 -11.97
CA LYS A 171 8.81 0.61 -11.10
C LYS A 171 9.21 1.83 -10.28
N PRO A 172 9.34 1.67 -8.95
CA PRO A 172 9.91 2.72 -8.12
C PRO A 172 11.34 3.06 -8.56
N ALA A 173 11.63 4.35 -8.66
CA ALA A 173 12.95 4.82 -9.06
C ALA A 173 13.93 4.80 -7.87
N LEU A 174 15.16 4.38 -8.12
CA LEU A 174 16.29 4.62 -7.22
C LEU A 174 16.95 5.93 -7.62
N ASP A 175 16.82 6.96 -6.78
CA ASP A 175 17.50 8.21 -6.96
C ASP A 175 18.71 8.32 -6.03
N LEU A 176 19.89 8.02 -6.55
CA LEU A 176 21.15 8.11 -5.80
C LEU A 176 21.54 9.55 -5.40
N ASN A 177 20.93 10.57 -6.04
CA ASN A 177 21.12 11.97 -5.69
C ASN A 177 20.19 12.41 -4.54
N ALA A 178 19.14 11.65 -4.26
CA ALA A 178 18.25 11.87 -3.13
C ALA A 178 18.89 11.37 -1.84
N ARG A 179 19.69 12.22 -1.23
CA ARG A 179 20.40 11.94 0.02
C ARG A 179 19.82 12.77 1.15
N TYR A 180 19.24 12.08 2.13
CA TYR A 180 18.68 12.70 3.32
C TYR A 180 19.58 12.41 4.51
N SER A 181 19.94 13.45 5.26
CA SER A 181 20.77 13.30 6.45
C SER A 181 20.55 14.46 7.41
N THR A 182 20.59 14.16 8.71
CA THR A 182 20.65 15.18 9.77
C THR A 182 21.80 16.16 9.55
N LYS A 183 22.94 15.66 9.05
CA LYS A 183 24.14 16.48 8.76
C LYS A 183 23.98 17.44 7.58
N TYR A 184 23.05 17.17 6.68
CA TYR A 184 22.78 18.06 5.53
C TYR A 184 21.72 19.11 5.82
N GLY A 185 21.05 19.02 6.97
CA GLY A 185 19.97 19.93 7.33
C GLY A 185 18.70 19.80 6.46
N ASN A 186 18.59 18.72 5.70
CA ASN A 186 17.44 18.44 4.81
C ASN A 186 16.48 17.38 5.37
N MET A 187 16.59 17.07 6.64
CA MET A 187 15.66 16.28 7.43
C MET A 187 15.31 17.06 8.69
N GLY A 188 14.06 17.45 8.81
CA GLY A 188 13.50 18.06 10.04
C GLY A 188 12.55 17.10 10.75
N ASP A 189 12.25 17.36 12.01
CA ASP A 189 11.25 16.65 12.82
C ASP A 189 11.34 15.12 12.71
N ILE A 190 12.56 14.59 12.88
CA ILE A 190 12.82 13.16 12.68
C ILE A 190 12.10 12.37 13.77
N THR A 191 11.33 11.38 13.31
CA THR A 191 10.75 10.34 14.17
C THR A 191 11.35 9.00 13.79
N TYR A 192 11.65 8.20 14.80
CA TYR A 192 12.10 6.83 14.60
C TYR A 192 11.28 5.91 15.50
N SER A 193 10.75 4.84 14.91
CA SER A 193 10.06 3.83 15.69
C SER A 193 10.50 2.44 15.24
N ARG A 194 10.66 1.55 16.19
CA ARG A 194 10.93 0.14 15.98
C ARG A 194 9.96 -0.67 16.81
N SER A 195 9.31 -1.64 16.22
CA SER A 195 8.30 -2.44 16.91
C SER A 195 8.49 -3.92 16.59
N ASP A 196 8.58 -4.70 17.64
CA ASP A 196 8.60 -6.16 17.62
C ASP A 196 7.28 -6.77 18.14
N VAL A 197 6.23 -5.96 18.30
CA VAL A 197 4.95 -6.38 18.93
C VAL A 197 4.36 -7.62 18.24
N ASN A 198 4.39 -7.63 16.92
CA ASN A 198 3.86 -8.75 16.13
C ASN A 198 4.97 -9.60 15.52
N PHE A 199 6.22 -9.34 15.85
CA PHE A 199 7.35 -10.02 15.25
C PHE A 199 7.31 -11.53 15.49
N LYS A 200 7.42 -12.30 14.40
CA LYS A 200 7.57 -13.74 14.39
C LYS A 200 8.72 -14.13 13.45
N ASN A 201 9.48 -15.14 13.83
CA ASN A 201 10.60 -15.62 13.03
C ASN A 201 10.54 -17.12 12.73
N VAL A 202 9.60 -17.83 13.32
CA VAL A 202 9.34 -19.24 13.04
C VAL A 202 7.86 -19.47 12.86
N ALA A 203 7.45 -20.20 11.85
CA ALA A 203 6.09 -20.65 11.64
C ALA A 203 5.99 -22.17 11.74
N LEU A 204 5.11 -22.67 12.61
CA LEU A 204 4.62 -24.04 12.56
C LEU A 204 3.44 -24.08 11.60
N VAL A 205 3.63 -24.73 10.45
CA VAL A 205 2.61 -24.82 9.40
C VAL A 205 1.96 -26.20 9.47
N ALA A 206 0.66 -26.23 9.66
CA ALA A 206 -0.12 -27.44 9.78
C ALA A 206 -1.05 -27.60 8.57
N GLY A 207 -0.69 -28.51 7.68
CA GLY A 207 -1.35 -28.81 6.42
C GLY A 207 -2.48 -29.84 6.53
N ALA A 208 -2.61 -30.69 5.51
CA ALA A 208 -3.63 -31.72 5.40
C ALA A 208 -3.51 -32.79 6.49
N GLY A 209 -4.62 -33.50 6.75
CA GLY A 209 -4.75 -34.56 7.74
C GLY A 209 -5.34 -34.07 9.06
N GLU A 210 -5.57 -35.02 9.97
CA GLU A 210 -6.14 -34.76 11.29
C GLU A 210 -5.37 -35.48 12.39
N GLY A 211 -5.27 -34.86 13.55
CA GLY A 211 -4.60 -35.41 14.71
C GLY A 211 -3.16 -35.80 14.41
N ALA A 212 -2.77 -37.03 14.76
CA ALA A 212 -1.41 -37.54 14.56
C ALA A 212 -1.03 -37.75 13.08
N ASN A 213 -1.98 -37.77 12.18
CA ASN A 213 -1.75 -37.93 10.74
C ASN A 213 -1.65 -36.57 10.01
N ARG A 214 -1.68 -35.46 10.73
CA ARG A 214 -1.56 -34.15 10.17
C ARG A 214 -0.13 -33.88 9.73
N VAL A 215 0.05 -33.39 8.51
CA VAL A 215 1.35 -33.00 8.01
C VAL A 215 1.71 -31.64 8.63
N GLU A 216 2.78 -31.61 9.41
CA GLU A 216 3.27 -30.40 10.04
C GLU A 216 4.74 -30.17 9.66
N THR A 217 5.08 -28.91 9.46
CA THR A 217 6.46 -28.49 9.16
C THR A 217 6.77 -27.13 9.75
N TYR A 218 8.05 -26.86 9.95
CA TYR A 218 8.51 -25.53 10.35
C TYR A 218 9.08 -24.75 9.16
N ALA A 219 8.85 -23.45 9.16
CA ALA A 219 9.42 -22.49 8.23
C ALA A 219 10.08 -21.33 8.98
N GLY A 220 11.03 -20.65 8.34
CA GLY A 220 11.73 -19.50 8.91
C GLY A 220 13.05 -19.85 9.61
N ALA A 221 13.41 -19.07 10.62
CA ALA A 221 14.68 -19.20 11.36
C ALA A 221 14.61 -20.31 12.41
N THR A 222 14.52 -21.56 11.96
CA THR A 222 14.29 -22.75 12.82
C THR A 222 15.44 -23.06 13.77
N ASP A 223 16.64 -22.56 13.47
CA ASP A 223 17.88 -22.72 14.25
C ASP A 223 18.06 -21.64 15.34
N THR A 224 17.09 -20.72 15.46
CA THR A 224 17.13 -19.64 16.46
C THR A 224 17.03 -20.21 17.88
N THR A 225 17.86 -19.68 18.80
CA THR A 225 17.82 -20.06 20.22
C THR A 225 16.48 -19.76 20.88
N ALA A 226 16.16 -20.51 21.95
CA ALA A 226 14.83 -20.44 22.59
C ALA A 226 14.43 -19.02 23.03
N GLU A 227 15.38 -18.22 23.55
CA GLU A 227 15.12 -16.85 23.96
C GLU A 227 14.81 -15.88 22.82
N HIS A 228 15.27 -16.20 21.61
CA HIS A 228 15.04 -15.38 20.41
C HIS A 228 13.96 -15.96 19.49
N ARG A 229 13.45 -17.14 19.79
CA ARG A 229 12.43 -17.81 19.00
C ARG A 229 11.06 -17.21 19.29
N ARG A 230 10.39 -16.75 18.22
CA ARG A 230 9.05 -16.17 18.24
C ARG A 230 8.20 -16.92 17.23
N GLU A 231 7.40 -17.85 17.73
CA GLU A 231 6.62 -18.75 16.89
C GLU A 231 5.23 -18.20 16.56
N MET A 232 4.74 -18.58 15.39
CA MET A 232 3.33 -18.49 15.02
C MET A 232 2.83 -19.83 14.53
N TYR A 233 1.53 -20.04 14.67
CA TYR A 233 0.85 -21.20 14.11
C TYR A 233 0.14 -20.78 12.82
N VAL A 234 0.32 -21.54 11.74
CA VAL A 234 -0.31 -21.33 10.44
C VAL A 234 -1.21 -22.53 10.14
N ASP A 235 -2.52 -22.32 10.18
CA ASP A 235 -3.48 -23.32 9.75
C ASP A 235 -3.58 -23.34 8.23
N ALA A 236 -2.99 -24.37 7.63
CA ALA A 236 -2.95 -24.59 6.18
C ALA A 236 -3.74 -25.85 5.76
N ARG A 237 -4.82 -26.18 6.48
CA ARG A 237 -5.68 -27.35 6.15
C ARG A 237 -6.27 -27.32 4.76
N GLN A 238 -6.41 -26.13 4.18
CA GLN A 238 -6.97 -25.96 2.84
C GLN A 238 -5.92 -26.30 1.75
N GLU A 239 -4.65 -26.33 2.11
CA GLU A 239 -3.56 -26.74 1.23
C GLU A 239 -3.52 -28.26 1.18
N GLN A 240 -4.34 -28.86 0.32
CA GLN A 240 -4.32 -30.31 0.11
C GLN A 240 -3.18 -30.67 -0.86
N PRO A 241 -2.55 -31.88 -0.73
CA PRO A 241 -1.59 -32.34 -1.71
C PRO A 241 -2.20 -32.39 -3.11
N ASP A 242 -1.45 -31.94 -4.11
CA ASP A 242 -1.87 -31.97 -5.51
C ASP A 242 -1.72 -33.41 -6.07
N GLU A 243 -2.46 -33.73 -7.15
CA GLU A 243 -2.37 -35.04 -7.78
C GLU A 243 -0.96 -35.26 -8.35
N GLY A 244 -0.26 -36.29 -7.85
CA GLY A 244 1.11 -36.61 -8.22
C GLY A 244 2.19 -35.86 -7.47
N GLU A 245 1.86 -34.98 -6.54
CA GLU A 245 2.81 -34.28 -5.66
C GLU A 245 3.43 -35.25 -4.67
N THR A 246 4.76 -35.25 -4.57
CA THR A 246 5.45 -36.06 -3.56
C THR A 246 5.30 -35.45 -2.15
N PRO A 247 5.43 -36.26 -1.07
CA PRO A 247 5.39 -35.70 0.29
C PRO A 247 6.41 -34.59 0.54
N GLU A 248 7.59 -34.69 -0.05
CA GLU A 248 8.66 -33.70 0.07
C GLU A 248 8.30 -32.37 -0.62
N GLU A 249 7.69 -32.46 -1.80
CA GLU A 249 7.21 -31.27 -2.55
C GLU A 249 6.07 -30.58 -1.80
N TYR A 250 5.15 -31.37 -1.24
CA TYR A 250 4.06 -30.83 -0.41
C TYR A 250 4.60 -30.12 0.84
N VAL A 251 5.56 -30.71 1.55
CA VAL A 251 6.22 -30.07 2.70
C VAL A 251 6.92 -28.77 2.28
N ALA A 252 7.61 -28.76 1.15
CA ALA A 252 8.25 -27.55 0.63
C ALA A 252 7.23 -26.46 0.28
N ARG A 253 6.05 -26.83 -0.21
CA ARG A 253 4.94 -25.91 -0.47
C ARG A 253 4.37 -25.34 0.83
N LEU A 254 4.17 -26.14 1.85
CA LEU A 254 3.76 -25.69 3.18
C LEU A 254 4.79 -24.74 3.80
N GLN A 255 6.10 -25.02 3.63
CA GLN A 255 7.14 -24.10 4.10
C GLN A 255 7.07 -22.74 3.41
N ARG A 256 6.76 -22.69 2.10
CA ARG A 256 6.54 -21.42 1.39
C ARG A 256 5.36 -20.63 1.96
N VAL A 257 4.24 -21.31 2.25
CA VAL A 257 3.09 -20.69 2.93
C VAL A 257 3.49 -20.10 4.29
N GLY A 258 4.30 -20.84 5.05
CA GLY A 258 4.84 -20.36 6.32
C GLY A 258 5.72 -19.12 6.17
N MET A 259 6.59 -19.10 5.16
CA MET A 259 7.44 -17.94 4.87
C MET A 259 6.63 -16.71 4.45
N GLU A 260 5.58 -16.90 3.64
CA GLU A 260 4.64 -15.82 3.31
C GLU A 260 4.02 -15.19 4.57
N LYS A 261 3.51 -16.04 5.46
CA LYS A 261 2.91 -15.59 6.71
C LYS A 261 3.90 -14.90 7.64
N LEU A 262 5.15 -15.35 7.68
CA LEU A 262 6.21 -14.68 8.43
C LEU A 262 6.54 -13.29 7.88
N THR A 263 6.45 -13.06 6.56
CA THR A 263 6.65 -11.72 5.99
C THR A 263 5.62 -10.71 6.45
N GLU A 264 4.39 -11.14 6.76
CA GLU A 264 3.34 -10.30 7.35
C GLU A 264 3.67 -9.89 8.81
N GLN A 265 4.54 -10.66 9.49
CA GLN A 265 4.87 -10.52 10.90
C GLN A 265 6.33 -10.07 11.13
N MET A 266 6.90 -9.39 10.14
CA MET A 266 8.28 -8.88 10.27
C MET A 266 8.37 -7.74 11.30
N ARG A 267 9.58 -7.56 11.84
CA ARG A 267 9.92 -6.37 12.63
C ARG A 267 9.65 -5.12 11.81
N ILE A 268 8.90 -4.19 12.39
CA ILE A 268 8.57 -2.92 11.75
C ILE A 268 9.57 -1.88 12.21
N GLU A 269 10.21 -1.23 11.26
CA GLU A 269 11.11 -0.11 11.49
C GLU A 269 10.68 1.04 10.57
N ASN A 270 10.30 2.17 11.15
CA ASN A 270 9.82 3.33 10.42
C ASN A 270 10.64 4.55 10.80
N ILE A 271 11.00 5.30 9.79
CA ILE A 271 11.63 6.61 9.92
C ILE A 271 10.70 7.63 9.29
N GLY A 272 10.34 8.65 10.04
CA GLY A 272 9.56 9.79 9.54
C GLY A 272 10.38 11.07 9.62
N PHE A 273 10.20 11.97 8.68
CA PHE A 273 10.82 13.29 8.69
C PHE A 273 10.02 14.31 7.87
N SER A 274 10.19 15.59 8.16
CA SER A 274 9.65 16.67 7.35
C SER A 274 10.36 16.70 5.99
N LEU A 275 9.59 16.73 4.92
CA LEU A 275 10.07 16.66 3.54
C LEU A 275 9.77 17.96 2.79
N ASP A 276 10.81 18.76 2.51
CA ASP A 276 10.67 19.99 1.73
C ASP A 276 10.74 19.74 0.21
N ASP A 277 11.26 18.60 -0.22
CA ASP A 277 11.39 18.25 -1.63
C ASP A 277 10.06 17.71 -2.22
N THR A 278 9.35 18.55 -2.94
CA THR A 278 8.06 18.21 -3.58
C THR A 278 8.19 17.27 -4.78
N ARG A 279 9.40 17.02 -5.28
CA ARG A 279 9.65 16.12 -6.43
C ARG A 279 9.55 14.65 -6.05
N ARG A 280 9.61 14.34 -4.76
CA ARG A 280 9.58 12.95 -4.25
C ARG A 280 8.18 12.38 -4.28
N LYS A 281 8.12 11.09 -4.65
CA LYS A 281 6.87 10.33 -4.76
C LYS A 281 6.92 9.11 -3.84
N VAL A 282 5.76 8.62 -3.48
CA VAL A 282 5.67 7.35 -2.76
C VAL A 282 6.23 6.22 -3.63
N GLY A 283 6.98 5.33 -3.00
CA GLY A 283 7.68 4.24 -3.67
C GLY A 283 9.14 4.55 -4.03
N ASP A 284 9.54 5.82 -4.16
CA ASP A 284 10.93 6.17 -4.47
C ASP A 284 11.91 5.59 -3.45
N LEU A 285 13.04 5.09 -3.94
CA LEU A 285 14.16 4.64 -3.13
C LEU A 285 15.16 5.78 -2.99
N VAL A 286 15.53 6.11 -1.76
CA VAL A 286 16.39 7.23 -1.43
C VAL A 286 17.51 6.78 -0.48
N LEU A 287 18.61 7.54 -0.44
CA LEU A 287 19.67 7.31 0.53
C LEU A 287 19.36 8.06 1.82
N CYS A 288 19.34 7.36 2.94
CA CYS A 288 19.09 7.94 4.25
C CYS A 288 20.28 7.68 5.18
N LYS A 289 20.80 8.75 5.79
CA LYS A 289 21.90 8.67 6.74
C LYS A 289 21.57 9.46 8.01
N ILE A 290 21.33 8.72 9.08
CA ILE A 290 21.06 9.29 10.41
C ILE A 290 22.10 8.68 11.38
N PRO A 291 23.26 9.33 11.52
CA PRO A 291 24.36 8.78 12.33
C PRO A 291 23.96 8.52 13.78
N GLU A 292 23.09 9.35 14.34
CA GLU A 292 22.60 9.26 15.71
C GLU A 292 21.82 7.99 15.98
N LEU A 293 21.23 7.39 14.92
CA LEU A 293 20.45 6.15 14.98
C LEU A 293 21.19 4.96 14.32
N GLY A 294 22.43 5.20 13.85
CA GLY A 294 23.20 4.17 13.14
C GLY A 294 22.63 3.80 11.75
N VAL A 295 21.76 4.65 11.19
CA VAL A 295 21.15 4.41 9.87
C VAL A 295 22.06 4.95 8.77
N ASP A 296 22.47 4.10 7.83
CA ASP A 296 23.16 4.45 6.58
C ASP A 296 22.73 3.44 5.52
N ALA A 297 21.59 3.70 4.87
CA ALA A 297 20.93 2.70 4.04
C ALA A 297 20.10 3.33 2.92
N GLN A 298 19.81 2.49 1.91
CA GLN A 298 18.72 2.77 0.98
C GLN A 298 17.39 2.46 1.68
N VAL A 299 16.47 3.40 1.60
CA VAL A 299 15.14 3.28 2.20
C VAL A 299 14.08 3.69 1.19
N ARG A 300 12.91 3.11 1.31
CA ARG A 300 11.76 3.43 0.47
C ARG A 300 10.88 4.48 1.14
N ILE A 301 10.43 5.47 0.37
CA ILE A 301 9.35 6.36 0.80
C ILE A 301 8.04 5.56 0.77
N THR A 302 7.58 5.13 1.93
CA THR A 302 6.36 4.32 2.09
C THR A 302 5.11 5.15 2.19
N GLY A 303 5.24 6.43 2.54
CA GLY A 303 4.12 7.35 2.64
C GLY A 303 4.56 8.80 2.55
N ILE A 304 3.68 9.62 2.03
CA ILE A 304 3.80 11.09 2.05
C ILE A 304 2.50 11.62 2.61
N THR A 305 2.59 12.40 3.68
CA THR A 305 1.44 13.02 4.34
C THR A 305 1.53 14.53 4.21
N GLU A 306 0.50 15.14 3.67
CA GLU A 306 0.31 16.58 3.66
C GLU A 306 -0.76 16.96 4.68
N LYS A 307 -0.37 17.77 5.65
CA LYS A 307 -1.26 18.33 6.67
C LYS A 307 -1.37 19.83 6.45
N SER A 308 -2.59 20.33 6.40
CA SER A 308 -2.85 21.75 6.30
C SER A 308 -3.82 22.17 7.40
N GLN A 309 -3.43 23.17 8.20
CA GLN A 309 -4.23 23.73 9.26
C GLN A 309 -3.87 25.21 9.45
N ASN A 310 -4.87 26.07 9.61
CA ASN A 310 -4.66 27.52 9.85
C ASN A 310 -3.70 28.16 8.82
N ASN A 311 -3.88 27.88 7.54
CA ASN A 311 -3.05 28.37 6.41
C ASN A 311 -1.56 27.92 6.48
N LYS A 312 -1.22 26.96 7.31
CA LYS A 312 0.09 26.33 7.33
C LYS A 312 -0.02 24.93 6.75
N SER A 313 0.89 24.60 5.85
CA SER A 313 0.99 23.25 5.28
C SER A 313 2.34 22.65 5.65
N ILE A 314 2.32 21.39 6.07
CA ILE A 314 3.51 20.60 6.37
C ILE A 314 3.41 19.33 5.55
N ARG A 315 4.49 18.98 4.86
CA ARG A 315 4.63 17.73 4.14
C ARG A 315 5.66 16.86 4.85
N THR A 316 5.29 15.63 5.16
CA THR A 316 6.16 14.65 5.83
C THR A 316 6.28 13.39 5.00
N ALA A 317 7.47 12.80 4.98
CA ALA A 317 7.70 11.48 4.41
C ALA A 317 7.82 10.44 5.53
N SER A 318 7.26 9.27 5.27
CA SER A 318 7.51 8.06 6.04
C SER A 318 8.41 7.15 5.22
N LEU A 319 9.50 6.70 5.82
CA LEU A 319 10.41 5.73 5.22
C LEU A 319 10.13 4.35 5.81
N GLY A 320 10.20 3.33 4.95
CA GLY A 320 10.08 1.95 5.38
C GLY A 320 11.36 1.41 5.99
N THR A 321 11.29 0.15 6.41
CA THR A 321 12.44 -0.60 6.93
C THR A 321 13.62 -0.53 5.96
N PRO A 322 14.83 -0.20 6.43
CA PRO A 322 16.01 -0.13 5.59
C PRO A 322 16.23 -1.43 4.82
N ILE A 323 16.54 -1.34 3.53
CA ILE A 323 16.70 -2.51 2.66
C ILE A 323 17.87 -3.40 3.11
N ILE A 324 18.87 -2.83 3.76
CA ILE A 324 20.02 -3.56 4.31
C ILE A 324 19.61 -4.52 5.43
N ALA A 325 18.56 -4.22 6.18
CA ALA A 325 18.05 -5.09 7.24
C ALA A 325 17.39 -6.40 6.71
N ARG A 326 17.18 -6.52 5.40
CA ARG A 326 16.61 -7.72 4.75
C ARG A 326 17.65 -8.78 4.36
N ARG A 327 18.93 -8.60 4.67
CA ARG A 327 20.02 -9.54 4.32
C ARG A 327 20.38 -10.51 5.43
N TYR A 328 19.48 -10.73 6.39
CA TYR A 328 19.66 -11.74 7.43
C TYR A 328 18.45 -12.68 7.48
#